data_76bcf654c262afa8ea8f1eb7bab962fe
#
_entry.id   76bcf654c262afa8ea8f1eb7bab962fe
#
_cell.length_a   1.000
_cell.length_b   1.000
_cell.length_c   1.000
_cell.angle_alpha   90.00
_cell.angle_beta   90.00
_cell.angle_gamma   90.00
#
_symmetry.space_group_name_H-M   'P 1'
#
loop_
_entity.id
_entity.type
_entity.pdbx_description
1 polymer ?
#
loop_
_entity_poly.entity_id
_entity_poly.type
_entity_poly.pdbx_seq_one_letter_code
_entity_poly.pdbx_strand_id
1 'polypeptide(L)'
;MISIDKRIFTHFDFVQVVLVVPICAISLVLVWEANTFLGEKQLIYTIVGFLAWLLFFLLPIRKLAWLIPFLYWINIALLLSVDIFGVERLGAKRWLEIPFTHFTLQPSEIFKPSFILMLAYLIYRKPPPKNGYKLKDFCKLSFYILLPFFLIASEPDLGSATVLFIVGFGTLFIIGVNYKIWLSIFLVVAISSPLVYANLLKPYQKQRIHDFLSEKPSYQVQQSIIAIGNGGLRGKAHEEATQTHFKFLPISTSDFIFAYTIERFGFMGGALVLFLYMLLIFHLLSLNRKLRGDYFARVAVNAVGLFIFIYAAVNVSMN
;
A
#
# COMPACT_ATOMS: atom_id res chain seq x y z
N MET A 1 -8.57 33.37 -6.48
CA MET A 1 -9.23 33.06 -5.22
C MET A 1 -9.84 31.66 -5.32
N ILE A 2 -9.44 30.69 -4.51
CA ILE A 2 -10.01 29.33 -4.49
C ILE A 2 -11.29 29.44 -3.66
N SER A 3 -12.43 29.57 -4.32
CA SER A 3 -13.73 29.55 -3.63
C SER A 3 -14.08 28.08 -3.31
N ILE A 4 -14.28 27.78 -2.04
CA ILE A 4 -14.79 26.47 -1.59
C ILE A 4 -16.25 26.38 -2.00
N ASP A 5 -16.56 25.43 -2.89
CA ASP A 5 -17.94 25.21 -3.32
C ASP A 5 -18.70 24.45 -2.20
N LYS A 6 -19.79 25.06 -1.68
CA LYS A 6 -20.62 24.46 -0.62
C LYS A 6 -21.20 23.08 -1.01
N ARG A 7 -21.25 22.77 -2.32
CA ARG A 7 -21.67 21.45 -2.82
C ARG A 7 -20.74 20.32 -2.41
N ILE A 8 -19.50 20.61 -2.01
CA ILE A 8 -18.53 19.60 -1.52
C ILE A 8 -19.14 18.85 -0.31
N PHE A 9 -19.81 19.56 0.60
CA PHE A 9 -20.41 18.97 1.79
C PHE A 9 -21.65 18.09 1.50
N THR A 10 -22.39 18.36 0.43
CA THR A 10 -23.57 17.55 0.05
C THR A 10 -23.19 16.22 -0.61
N HIS A 11 -21.95 16.08 -1.06
CA HIS A 11 -21.44 14.86 -1.70
C HIS A 11 -20.41 14.14 -0.81
N PHE A 12 -20.41 14.45 0.48
CA PHE A 12 -19.49 13.81 1.43
C PHE A 12 -19.82 12.34 1.61
N ASP A 13 -18.79 11.50 1.51
CA ASP A 13 -18.94 10.04 1.65
C ASP A 13 -18.75 9.60 3.12
N PHE A 14 -19.83 9.65 3.89
CA PHE A 14 -19.83 9.20 5.28
C PHE A 14 -19.49 7.73 5.45
N VAL A 15 -19.81 6.88 4.46
CA VAL A 15 -19.57 5.44 4.54
C VAL A 15 -18.08 5.17 4.63
N GLN A 16 -17.26 5.88 3.84
CA GLN A 16 -15.81 5.76 3.91
C GLN A 16 -15.27 6.09 5.30
N VAL A 17 -15.76 7.16 5.93
CA VAL A 17 -15.32 7.56 7.28
C VAL A 17 -15.71 6.51 8.33
N VAL A 18 -16.96 6.03 8.29
CA VAL A 18 -17.46 5.00 9.20
C VAL A 18 -16.66 3.69 9.09
N LEU A 19 -16.11 3.38 7.93
CA LEU A 19 -15.28 2.18 7.74
C LEU A 19 -13.82 2.39 8.15
N VAL A 20 -13.25 3.56 7.88
CA VAL A 20 -11.82 3.83 8.15
C VAL A 20 -11.58 4.10 9.64
N VAL A 21 -12.46 4.84 10.31
CA VAL A 21 -12.28 5.22 11.73
C VAL A 21 -12.13 4.00 12.65
N PRO A 22 -12.96 2.94 12.57
CA PRO A 22 -12.78 1.75 13.41
C PRO A 22 -11.44 1.03 13.15
N ILE A 23 -10.99 0.95 11.90
CA ILE A 23 -9.70 0.33 11.55
C ILE A 23 -8.57 1.12 12.22
N CYS A 24 -8.59 2.45 12.12
CA CYS A 24 -7.61 3.33 12.77
C CYS A 24 -7.66 3.21 14.29
N ALA A 25 -8.85 3.10 14.89
CA ALA A 25 -9.04 2.97 16.33
C ALA A 25 -8.47 1.63 16.84
N ILE A 26 -8.75 0.51 16.18
CA ILE A 26 -8.19 -0.80 16.52
C ILE A 26 -6.65 -0.76 16.43
N SER A 27 -6.11 -0.20 15.35
CA SER A 27 -4.67 -0.04 15.19
C SER A 27 -4.06 0.80 16.30
N LEU A 28 -4.68 1.93 16.67
CA LEU A 28 -4.19 2.81 17.73
C LEU A 28 -4.16 2.10 19.09
N VAL A 29 -5.21 1.37 19.44
CA VAL A 29 -5.28 0.60 20.69
C VAL A 29 -4.16 -0.42 20.76
N LEU A 30 -3.97 -1.23 19.71
CA LEU A 30 -2.93 -2.26 19.68
C LEU A 30 -1.52 -1.69 19.76
N VAL A 31 -1.23 -0.63 19.00
CA VAL A 31 0.09 -0.01 19.02
C VAL A 31 0.37 0.65 20.38
N TRP A 32 -0.66 1.24 21.00
CA TRP A 32 -0.54 1.85 22.33
C TRP A 32 -0.29 0.81 23.42
N GLU A 33 -1.00 -0.31 23.39
CA GLU A 33 -0.78 -1.44 24.30
C GLU A 33 0.63 -2.02 24.17
N ALA A 34 1.14 -2.15 22.94
CA ALA A 34 2.47 -2.71 22.70
C ALA A 34 3.61 -1.77 23.17
N ASN A 35 3.44 -0.46 23.00
CA ASN A 35 4.43 0.54 23.39
C ASN A 35 3.80 1.94 23.40
N THR A 36 3.76 2.58 24.58
CA THR A 36 3.15 3.91 24.77
C THR A 36 3.78 4.98 23.86
N PHE A 37 5.11 4.98 23.70
CA PHE A 37 5.81 5.92 22.83
C PHE A 37 5.42 5.75 21.34
N LEU A 38 5.25 4.51 20.87
CA LEU A 38 4.76 4.25 19.53
C LEU A 38 3.29 4.64 19.39
N GLY A 39 2.49 4.43 20.44
CA GLY A 39 1.09 4.85 20.48
C GLY A 39 0.93 6.37 20.37
N GLU A 40 1.73 7.15 21.09
CA GLU A 40 1.76 8.62 20.97
C GLU A 40 2.12 9.06 19.55
N LYS A 41 3.14 8.46 18.94
CA LYS A 41 3.52 8.73 17.53
C LYS A 41 2.38 8.37 16.58
N GLN A 42 1.75 7.22 16.78
CA GLN A 42 0.62 6.77 15.95
C GLN A 42 -0.55 7.76 16.06
N LEU A 43 -0.84 8.27 17.25
CA LEU A 43 -1.88 9.28 17.45
C LEU A 43 -1.56 10.57 16.68
N ILE A 44 -0.32 11.07 16.79
CA ILE A 44 0.13 12.26 16.05
C ILE A 44 -0.03 12.03 14.54
N TYR A 45 0.43 10.89 14.01
CA TYR A 45 0.29 10.58 12.59
C TYR A 45 -1.16 10.45 12.15
N THR A 46 -2.03 9.92 13.00
CA THR A 46 -3.47 9.83 12.73
C THR A 46 -4.10 11.22 12.64
N ILE A 47 -3.75 12.13 13.56
CA ILE A 47 -4.22 13.53 13.55
C ILE A 47 -3.70 14.26 12.30
N VAL A 48 -2.41 14.14 11.99
CA VAL A 48 -1.81 14.75 10.79
C VAL A 48 -2.45 14.20 9.52
N GLY A 49 -2.69 12.88 9.47
CA GLY A 49 -3.38 12.23 8.36
C GLY A 49 -4.81 12.73 8.19
N PHE A 50 -5.55 12.92 9.29
CA PHE A 50 -6.89 13.49 9.26
C PHE A 50 -6.90 14.94 8.77
N LEU A 51 -5.95 15.76 9.22
CA LEU A 51 -5.81 17.14 8.75
C LEU A 51 -5.44 17.19 7.27
N ALA A 52 -4.52 16.33 6.82
CA ALA A 52 -4.19 16.20 5.41
C ALA A 52 -5.40 15.76 4.58
N TRP A 53 -6.16 14.77 5.05
CA TRP A 53 -7.39 14.33 4.40
C TRP A 53 -8.39 15.47 4.27
N LEU A 54 -8.62 16.26 5.33
CA LEU A 54 -9.51 17.43 5.32
C LEU A 54 -9.03 18.49 4.32
N LEU A 55 -7.72 18.77 4.28
CA LEU A 55 -7.12 19.68 3.31
C LEU A 55 -7.39 19.21 1.87
N PHE A 56 -7.08 17.95 1.56
CA PHE A 56 -7.30 17.40 0.21
C PHE A 56 -8.78 17.31 -0.16
N PHE A 57 -9.67 17.07 0.81
CA PHE A 57 -11.11 17.09 0.60
C PHE A 57 -11.61 18.47 0.15
N LEU A 58 -11.02 19.57 0.69
CA LEU A 58 -11.40 20.93 0.34
C LEU A 58 -10.77 21.41 -0.97
N LEU A 59 -9.73 20.75 -1.47
CA LEU A 59 -9.03 21.15 -2.69
C LEU A 59 -9.78 20.72 -3.96
N PRO A 60 -9.96 21.60 -4.94
CA PRO A 60 -10.54 21.26 -6.23
C PRO A 60 -9.53 20.50 -7.12
N ILE A 61 -9.32 19.22 -6.86
CA ILE A 61 -8.29 18.36 -7.51
C ILE A 61 -8.35 18.45 -9.04
N ARG A 62 -9.54 18.58 -9.62
CA ARG A 62 -9.68 18.72 -11.08
C ARG A 62 -9.00 19.99 -11.63
N LYS A 63 -9.08 21.12 -10.91
CA LYS A 63 -8.41 22.36 -11.29
C LYS A 63 -6.90 22.28 -11.10
N LEU A 64 -6.46 21.42 -10.18
CA LEU A 64 -5.07 21.18 -9.84
C LEU A 64 -4.46 19.99 -10.60
N ALA A 65 -5.21 19.34 -11.49
CA ALA A 65 -4.75 18.16 -12.22
C ALA A 65 -3.46 18.40 -13.03
N TRP A 66 -3.19 19.64 -13.44
CA TRP A 66 -1.94 20.01 -14.12
C TRP A 66 -0.70 19.87 -13.23
N LEU A 67 -0.86 19.95 -11.90
CA LEU A 67 0.22 19.74 -10.93
C LEU A 67 0.62 18.26 -10.78
N ILE A 68 -0.25 17.31 -11.15
CA ILE A 68 -0.01 15.88 -10.94
C ILE A 68 1.30 15.40 -11.59
N PRO A 69 1.59 15.70 -12.86
CA PRO A 69 2.87 15.33 -13.46
C PRO A 69 4.08 15.94 -12.74
N PHE A 70 3.94 17.20 -12.29
CA PHE A 70 4.99 17.88 -11.55
C PHE A 70 5.26 17.23 -10.19
N LEU A 71 4.20 16.89 -9.43
CA LEU A 71 4.31 16.15 -8.18
C LEU A 71 4.95 14.77 -8.38
N TYR A 72 4.57 14.07 -9.44
CA TYR A 72 5.17 12.78 -9.76
C TYR A 72 6.68 12.90 -9.97
N TRP A 73 7.14 13.84 -10.81
CA TRP A 73 8.56 14.01 -11.10
C TRP A 73 9.36 14.54 -9.91
N ILE A 74 8.77 15.41 -9.07
CA ILE A 74 9.41 15.82 -7.81
C ILE A 74 9.62 14.59 -6.92
N ASN A 75 8.62 13.71 -6.79
CA ASN A 75 8.76 12.50 -5.99
C ASN A 75 9.77 11.51 -6.59
N ILE A 76 9.91 11.42 -7.91
CA ILE A 76 11.01 10.69 -8.56
C ILE A 76 12.37 11.29 -8.18
N ALA A 77 12.49 12.61 -8.19
CA ALA A 77 13.72 13.28 -7.75
C ALA A 77 14.03 13.03 -6.26
N LEU A 78 13.00 12.98 -5.41
CA LEU A 78 13.15 12.61 -3.99
C LEU A 78 13.60 11.15 -3.83
N LEU A 79 13.08 10.20 -4.60
CA LEU A 79 13.56 8.82 -4.60
C LEU A 79 15.04 8.75 -5.00
N LEU A 80 15.44 9.43 -6.06
CA LEU A 80 16.84 9.49 -6.47
C LEU A 80 17.74 10.15 -5.41
N SER A 81 17.23 11.09 -4.63
CA SER A 81 17.99 11.75 -3.58
C SER A 81 18.31 10.85 -2.40
N VAL A 82 17.58 9.74 -2.21
CA VAL A 82 17.86 8.74 -1.16
C VAL A 82 19.22 8.08 -1.36
N ASP A 83 19.61 7.80 -2.59
CA ASP A 83 20.92 7.20 -2.89
C ASP A 83 22.08 8.09 -2.41
N ILE A 84 21.90 9.42 -2.47
CA ILE A 84 22.93 10.41 -2.13
C ILE A 84 22.86 10.79 -0.63
N PHE A 85 21.67 11.21 -0.19
CA PHE A 85 21.43 11.82 1.13
C PHE A 85 20.75 10.90 2.15
N GLY A 86 20.39 9.66 1.74
CA GLY A 86 19.65 8.75 2.60
C GLY A 86 20.44 8.28 3.81
N VAL A 87 19.74 8.08 4.92
CA VAL A 87 20.27 7.53 6.17
C VAL A 87 19.97 6.05 6.24
N GLU A 88 20.99 5.28 6.65
CA GLU A 88 20.83 3.85 6.83
C GLU A 88 20.15 3.54 8.16
N ARG A 89 19.03 2.81 8.12
CA ARG A 89 18.32 2.27 9.28
C ARG A 89 17.93 0.83 9.01
N LEU A 90 18.15 -0.03 9.98
CA LEU A 90 17.85 -1.47 9.90
C LEU A 90 18.50 -2.15 8.68
N GLY A 91 19.70 -1.72 8.30
CA GLY A 91 20.46 -2.30 7.18
C GLY A 91 19.97 -1.88 5.79
N ALA A 92 19.15 -0.83 5.69
CA ALA A 92 18.70 -0.29 4.41
C ALA A 92 18.70 1.24 4.39
N LYS A 93 19.16 1.82 3.29
CA LYS A 93 19.21 3.25 3.04
C LYS A 93 17.92 3.65 2.32
N ARG A 94 16.91 4.11 3.07
CA ARG A 94 15.56 4.39 2.55
C ARG A 94 14.94 5.69 3.09
N TRP A 95 15.62 6.35 4.03
CA TRP A 95 15.08 7.44 4.80
C TRP A 95 15.87 8.71 4.57
N LEU A 96 15.16 9.83 4.43
CA LEU A 96 15.74 11.16 4.43
C LEU A 96 15.51 11.80 5.81
N GLU A 97 16.55 12.34 6.43
CA GLU A 97 16.39 13.16 7.62
C GLU A 97 15.96 14.57 7.23
N ILE A 98 14.92 15.07 7.91
CA ILE A 98 14.49 16.45 7.72
C ILE A 98 15.43 17.35 8.54
N PRO A 99 16.18 18.28 7.90
CA PRO A 99 17.10 19.16 8.61
C PRO A 99 16.41 19.84 9.79
N PHE A 100 17.16 19.97 10.90
CA PHE A 100 16.71 20.62 12.14
C PHE A 100 15.56 19.93 12.88
N THR A 101 15.20 18.68 12.49
CA THR A 101 14.17 17.89 13.15
C THR A 101 14.70 16.47 13.37
N HIS A 102 14.11 15.74 14.34
CA HIS A 102 14.38 14.31 14.52
C HIS A 102 13.46 13.42 13.68
N PHE A 103 12.74 14.01 12.73
CA PHE A 103 11.84 13.27 11.87
C PHE A 103 12.56 12.78 10.63
N THR A 104 12.23 11.55 10.25
CA THR A 104 12.68 10.95 9.00
C THR A 104 11.49 10.76 8.08
N LEU A 105 11.71 11.01 6.81
CA LEU A 105 10.75 10.86 5.74
C LEU A 105 11.19 9.71 4.84
N GLN A 106 10.26 8.84 4.49
CA GLN A 106 10.51 7.79 3.49
C GLN A 106 9.85 8.23 2.17
N PRO A 107 10.66 8.58 1.15
CA PRO A 107 10.11 9.09 -0.11
C PRO A 107 9.18 8.10 -0.82
N SER A 108 9.43 6.80 -0.74
CA SER A 108 8.56 5.77 -1.32
C SER A 108 7.13 5.81 -0.74
N GLU A 109 6.93 6.23 0.52
CA GLU A 109 5.59 6.37 1.11
C GLU A 109 4.82 7.54 0.50
N ILE A 110 5.48 8.69 0.35
CA ILE A 110 4.89 9.90 -0.27
C ILE A 110 4.67 9.68 -1.77
N PHE A 111 5.48 8.86 -2.39
CA PHE A 111 5.36 8.55 -3.81
C PHE A 111 4.04 7.84 -4.15
N LYS A 112 3.53 6.96 -3.28
CA LYS A 112 2.33 6.14 -3.53
C LYS A 112 1.09 6.92 -3.98
N PRO A 113 0.66 7.99 -3.29
CA PRO A 113 -0.47 8.80 -3.74
C PRO A 113 -0.21 9.50 -5.08
N SER A 114 0.99 10.06 -5.28
CA SER A 114 1.34 10.73 -6.54
C SER A 114 1.40 9.76 -7.72
N PHE A 115 1.82 8.52 -7.50
CA PHE A 115 1.81 7.45 -8.48
C PHE A 115 0.38 7.10 -8.94
N ILE A 116 -0.54 6.90 -7.99
CA ILE A 116 -1.95 6.60 -8.30
C ILE A 116 -2.57 7.75 -9.08
N LEU A 117 -2.35 8.99 -8.65
CA LEU A 117 -2.87 10.17 -9.34
C LEU A 117 -2.26 10.32 -10.74
N MET A 118 -0.97 10.03 -10.91
CA MET A 118 -0.30 10.10 -12.22
C MET A 118 -0.87 9.06 -13.19
N LEU A 119 -1.08 7.82 -12.76
CA LEU A 119 -1.74 6.81 -13.59
C LEU A 119 -3.15 7.24 -13.99
N ALA A 120 -3.94 7.73 -13.03
CA ALA A 120 -5.29 8.23 -13.29
C ALA A 120 -5.27 9.40 -14.29
N TYR A 121 -4.31 10.32 -14.15
CA TYR A 121 -4.13 11.45 -15.06
C TYR A 121 -3.77 11.02 -16.49
N LEU A 122 -2.80 10.11 -16.64
CA LEU A 122 -2.37 9.62 -17.96
C LEU A 122 -3.50 8.89 -18.68
N ILE A 123 -4.23 8.05 -17.96
CA ILE A 123 -5.34 7.29 -18.50
C ILE A 123 -6.54 8.20 -18.83
N TYR A 124 -6.81 9.21 -17.99
CA TYR A 124 -7.82 10.23 -18.27
C TYR A 124 -7.50 11.03 -19.55
N ARG A 125 -6.22 11.41 -19.73
CA ARG A 125 -5.77 12.16 -20.92
C ARG A 125 -5.86 11.36 -22.21
N LYS A 126 -5.74 10.05 -22.13
CA LYS A 126 -5.86 9.13 -23.26
C LYS A 126 -6.60 7.85 -22.82
N PRO A 127 -7.94 7.86 -22.79
CA PRO A 127 -8.71 6.69 -22.44
C PRO A 127 -8.47 5.50 -23.38
N PRO A 128 -8.62 4.24 -22.91
CA PRO A 128 -8.45 3.09 -23.77
C PRO A 128 -9.50 3.04 -24.87
N PRO A 129 -9.12 2.66 -26.10
CA PRO A 129 -10.08 2.38 -27.17
C PRO A 129 -10.90 1.12 -26.84
N LYS A 130 -12.00 0.87 -27.59
CA LYS A 130 -12.89 -0.30 -27.35
C LYS A 130 -12.16 -1.64 -27.27
N ASN A 131 -11.07 -1.80 -28.00
CA ASN A 131 -10.25 -3.03 -28.01
C ASN A 131 -9.07 -3.00 -27.00
N GLY A 132 -9.09 -2.08 -26.04
CA GLY A 132 -8.03 -1.87 -25.08
C GLY A 132 -6.79 -1.15 -25.66
N TYR A 133 -5.86 -0.80 -24.80
CA TYR A 133 -4.59 -0.16 -25.20
C TYR A 133 -3.77 -1.06 -26.11
N LYS A 134 -3.20 -0.46 -27.16
CA LYS A 134 -2.19 -1.10 -28.01
C LYS A 134 -0.80 -1.08 -27.35
N LEU A 135 0.13 -1.85 -27.91
CA LEU A 135 1.48 -2.00 -27.34
C LEU A 135 2.19 -0.67 -27.09
N LYS A 136 2.10 0.30 -27.99
CA LYS A 136 2.74 1.63 -27.83
C LYS A 136 2.26 2.37 -26.59
N ASP A 137 0.94 2.39 -26.35
CA ASP A 137 0.34 3.07 -25.20
C ASP A 137 0.62 2.28 -23.92
N PHE A 138 0.57 0.96 -24.00
CA PHE A 138 0.96 0.08 -22.91
C PHE A 138 2.41 0.31 -22.48
N CYS A 139 3.37 0.33 -23.40
CA CYS A 139 4.78 0.61 -23.08
C CYS A 139 4.97 1.99 -22.46
N LYS A 140 4.24 3.01 -22.94
CA LYS A 140 4.28 4.34 -22.32
C LYS A 140 3.80 4.32 -20.89
N LEU A 141 2.66 3.68 -20.59
CA LEU A 141 2.14 3.58 -19.23
C LEU A 141 3.03 2.70 -18.35
N SER A 142 3.56 1.62 -18.91
CA SER A 142 4.51 0.74 -18.21
C SER A 142 5.78 1.47 -17.80
N PHE A 143 6.27 2.43 -18.57
CA PHE A 143 7.41 3.25 -18.19
C PHE A 143 7.17 3.99 -16.88
N TYR A 144 5.99 4.60 -16.70
CA TYR A 144 5.63 5.28 -15.45
C TYR A 144 5.40 4.34 -14.26
N ILE A 145 5.23 3.04 -14.50
CA ILE A 145 5.15 2.02 -13.45
C ILE A 145 6.53 1.45 -13.13
N LEU A 146 7.31 1.13 -14.16
CA LEU A 146 8.59 0.45 -14.00
C LEU A 146 9.69 1.38 -13.49
N LEU A 147 9.67 2.67 -13.87
CA LEU A 147 10.67 3.63 -13.39
C LEU A 147 10.71 3.69 -11.85
N PRO A 148 9.61 4.00 -11.13
CA PRO A 148 9.63 4.00 -9.67
C PRO A 148 9.84 2.60 -9.09
N PHE A 149 9.35 1.54 -9.73
CA PHE A 149 9.60 0.18 -9.29
C PHE A 149 11.11 -0.10 -9.16
N PHE A 150 11.89 0.20 -10.21
CA PHE A 150 13.33 -0.05 -10.18
C PHE A 150 14.06 0.86 -9.19
N LEU A 151 13.64 2.12 -9.04
CA LEU A 151 14.22 3.03 -8.06
C LEU A 151 13.99 2.53 -6.62
N ILE A 152 12.77 2.16 -6.26
CA ILE A 152 12.46 1.67 -4.92
C ILE A 152 13.07 0.28 -4.67
N ALA A 153 13.13 -0.57 -5.69
CA ALA A 153 13.78 -1.88 -5.58
C ALA A 153 15.30 -1.77 -5.38
N SER A 154 15.94 -0.71 -5.88
CA SER A 154 17.37 -0.43 -5.65
C SER A 154 17.64 0.01 -4.20
N GLU A 155 16.66 0.61 -3.51
CA GLU A 155 16.70 0.97 -2.09
C GLU A 155 16.50 -0.23 -1.13
N PRO A 156 16.78 -1.46 -1.48
CA PRO A 156 16.36 -2.79 -0.99
C PRO A 156 14.92 -2.85 -0.41
N ASP A 157 13.97 -2.08 -0.94
CA ASP A 157 12.55 -2.11 -0.57
C ASP A 157 11.68 -2.85 -1.58
N LEU A 158 11.91 -4.15 -1.70
CA LEU A 158 11.15 -5.01 -2.63
C LEU A 158 9.65 -5.06 -2.28
N GLY A 159 9.29 -4.92 -1.01
CA GLY A 159 7.89 -4.94 -0.57
C GLY A 159 7.10 -3.80 -1.20
N SER A 160 7.51 -2.55 -0.95
CA SER A 160 6.86 -1.36 -1.52
C SER A 160 6.92 -1.33 -3.05
N ALA A 161 8.07 -1.71 -3.64
CA ALA A 161 8.22 -1.81 -5.09
C ALA A 161 7.21 -2.78 -5.70
N THR A 162 7.09 -3.99 -5.14
CA THR A 162 6.16 -5.03 -5.61
C THR A 162 4.71 -4.59 -5.50
N VAL A 163 4.33 -3.94 -4.41
CA VAL A 163 2.97 -3.40 -4.24
C VAL A 163 2.66 -2.37 -5.34
N LEU A 164 3.56 -1.41 -5.59
CA LEU A 164 3.36 -0.42 -6.65
C LEU A 164 3.28 -1.07 -8.04
N PHE A 165 4.10 -2.08 -8.28
CA PHE A 165 4.06 -2.87 -9.53
C PHE A 165 2.70 -3.52 -9.72
N ILE A 166 2.21 -4.26 -8.71
CA ILE A 166 0.92 -4.96 -8.79
C ILE A 166 -0.23 -3.96 -8.92
N VAL A 167 -0.21 -2.85 -8.18
CA VAL A 167 -1.24 -1.80 -8.27
C VAL A 167 -1.22 -1.15 -9.65
N GLY A 168 -0.05 -0.83 -10.20
CA GLY A 168 0.10 -0.21 -11.50
C GLY A 168 -0.42 -1.10 -12.63
N PHE A 169 0.11 -2.31 -12.74
CA PHE A 169 -0.30 -3.26 -13.79
C PHE A 169 -1.71 -3.81 -13.56
N GLY A 170 -2.12 -4.02 -12.30
CA GLY A 170 -3.49 -4.38 -11.96
C GLY A 170 -4.49 -3.30 -12.37
N THR A 171 -4.16 -2.03 -12.19
CA THR A 171 -4.97 -0.91 -12.69
C THR A 171 -5.08 -0.93 -14.22
N LEU A 172 -3.97 -1.17 -14.94
CA LEU A 172 -4.00 -1.31 -16.40
C LEU A 172 -4.84 -2.51 -16.85
N PHE A 173 -4.80 -3.60 -16.09
CA PHE A 173 -5.63 -4.78 -16.37
C PHE A 173 -7.11 -4.48 -16.23
N ILE A 174 -7.52 -3.82 -15.14
CA ILE A 174 -8.93 -3.46 -14.88
C ILE A 174 -9.47 -2.47 -15.93
N ILE A 175 -8.65 -1.50 -16.36
CA ILE A 175 -9.07 -0.45 -17.30
C ILE A 175 -9.18 -0.95 -18.70
N GLY A 176 -8.39 -1.94 -19.09
CA GLY A 176 -8.43 -2.61 -20.37
C GLY A 176 -7.20 -2.36 -21.24
N VAL A 177 -6.32 -3.33 -21.23
CA VAL A 177 -5.22 -3.51 -22.19
C VAL A 177 -5.59 -4.71 -23.07
N ASN A 178 -5.17 -4.69 -24.33
CA ASN A 178 -5.42 -5.79 -25.25
C ASN A 178 -4.89 -7.11 -24.65
N TYR A 179 -5.76 -8.12 -24.54
CA TYR A 179 -5.46 -9.41 -23.92
C TYR A 179 -4.24 -10.12 -24.53
N LYS A 180 -3.96 -9.88 -25.82
CA LYS A 180 -2.78 -10.44 -26.50
C LYS A 180 -1.47 -9.95 -25.87
N ILE A 181 -1.44 -8.71 -25.34
CA ILE A 181 -0.28 -8.16 -24.66
C ILE A 181 -0.05 -8.91 -23.33
N TRP A 182 -1.12 -9.13 -22.56
CA TRP A 182 -1.03 -9.90 -21.31
C TRP A 182 -0.59 -11.34 -21.56
N LEU A 183 -1.14 -11.98 -22.60
CA LEU A 183 -0.74 -13.34 -22.98
C LEU A 183 0.75 -13.38 -23.37
N SER A 184 1.21 -12.41 -24.16
CA SER A 184 2.63 -12.33 -24.55
C SER A 184 3.53 -12.12 -23.34
N ILE A 185 3.16 -11.25 -22.40
CA ILE A 185 3.93 -11.03 -21.16
C ILE A 185 3.98 -12.31 -20.34
N PHE A 186 2.84 -12.98 -20.15
CA PHE A 186 2.78 -14.25 -19.43
C PHE A 186 3.71 -15.30 -20.04
N LEU A 187 3.68 -15.46 -21.37
CA LEU A 187 4.54 -16.40 -22.06
C LEU A 187 6.03 -16.04 -21.91
N VAL A 188 6.39 -14.76 -22.05
CA VAL A 188 7.76 -14.30 -21.84
C VAL A 188 8.23 -14.57 -20.42
N VAL A 189 7.42 -14.24 -19.41
CA VAL A 189 7.75 -14.49 -18.00
C VAL A 189 7.86 -15.99 -17.73
N ALA A 190 6.94 -16.82 -18.23
CA ALA A 190 6.98 -18.27 -18.03
C ALA A 190 8.25 -18.90 -18.63
N ILE A 191 8.65 -18.48 -19.84
CA ILE A 191 9.84 -18.99 -20.50
C ILE A 191 11.13 -18.46 -19.87
N SER A 192 11.15 -17.19 -19.45
CA SER A 192 12.35 -16.56 -18.88
C SER A 192 12.57 -16.87 -17.39
N SER A 193 11.52 -17.24 -16.64
CA SER A 193 11.62 -17.42 -15.19
C SER A 193 12.69 -18.43 -14.74
N PRO A 194 12.91 -19.59 -15.38
CA PRO A 194 14.00 -20.49 -15.01
C PRO A 194 15.38 -19.88 -15.21
N LEU A 195 15.57 -19.13 -16.30
CA LEU A 195 16.83 -18.45 -16.61
C LEU A 195 17.12 -17.32 -15.62
N VAL A 196 16.09 -16.54 -15.27
CA VAL A 196 16.17 -15.48 -14.26
C VAL A 196 16.52 -16.07 -12.90
N TYR A 197 15.84 -17.15 -12.50
CA TYR A 197 16.13 -17.84 -11.25
C TYR A 197 17.58 -18.34 -11.18
N ALA A 198 18.06 -18.96 -12.25
CA ALA A 198 19.41 -19.52 -12.27
C ALA A 198 20.50 -18.44 -12.22
N ASN A 199 20.38 -17.36 -13.03
CA ASN A 199 21.50 -16.47 -13.36
C ASN A 199 21.37 -15.05 -12.78
N LEU A 200 20.15 -14.55 -12.52
CA LEU A 200 19.91 -13.13 -12.18
C LEU A 200 19.56 -12.90 -10.72
N LEU A 201 19.00 -13.90 -10.03
CA LEU A 201 18.61 -13.72 -8.62
C LEU A 201 19.84 -13.75 -7.71
N LYS A 202 19.90 -12.76 -6.82
CA LYS A 202 20.90 -12.70 -5.74
C LYS A 202 20.68 -13.82 -4.72
N PRO A 203 21.72 -14.28 -3.99
CA PRO A 203 21.58 -15.37 -3.02
C PRO A 203 20.47 -15.16 -2.01
N TYR A 204 20.31 -13.94 -1.47
CA TYR A 204 19.26 -13.64 -0.49
C TYR A 204 17.84 -13.74 -1.09
N GLN A 205 17.67 -13.47 -2.40
CA GLN A 205 16.38 -13.60 -3.07
C GLN A 205 16.01 -15.07 -3.28
N LYS A 206 17.01 -15.89 -3.68
CA LYS A 206 16.84 -17.35 -3.77
C LYS A 206 16.49 -17.95 -2.40
N GLN A 207 17.17 -17.47 -1.33
CA GLN A 207 16.90 -17.89 0.04
C GLN A 207 15.45 -17.58 0.45
N ARG A 208 14.94 -16.39 0.15
CA ARG A 208 13.53 -16.04 0.43
C ARG A 208 12.53 -16.95 -0.29
N ILE A 209 12.81 -17.31 -1.55
CA ILE A 209 11.97 -18.26 -2.29
C ILE A 209 12.04 -19.63 -1.64
N HIS A 210 13.23 -20.07 -1.25
CA HIS A 210 13.42 -21.35 -0.56
C HIS A 210 12.71 -21.36 0.80
N ASP A 211 12.84 -20.29 1.59
CA ASP A 211 12.17 -20.17 2.91
C ASP A 211 10.64 -20.19 2.77
N PHE A 212 10.11 -19.53 1.73
CA PHE A 212 8.68 -19.56 1.43
C PHE A 212 8.17 -20.93 1.03
N LEU A 213 8.99 -21.73 0.33
CA LEU A 213 8.64 -23.09 -0.10
C LEU A 213 9.03 -24.16 0.92
N SER A 214 9.78 -23.79 1.98
CA SER A 214 10.25 -24.74 2.99
C SER A 214 9.16 -25.08 3.99
N GLU A 215 9.19 -26.29 4.50
CA GLU A 215 8.33 -26.73 5.61
C GLU A 215 8.67 -26.08 6.96
N LYS A 216 9.82 -25.41 7.06
CA LYS A 216 10.28 -24.71 8.27
C LYS A 216 10.18 -23.19 8.06
N PRO A 217 9.08 -22.57 8.49
CA PRO A 217 8.92 -21.14 8.40
C PRO A 217 9.98 -20.41 9.25
N SER A 218 10.28 -19.17 8.89
CA SER A 218 11.19 -18.31 9.68
C SER A 218 10.67 -18.14 11.11
N TYR A 219 11.57 -17.83 12.04
CA TYR A 219 11.21 -17.60 13.44
C TYR A 219 10.01 -16.65 13.62
N GLN A 220 9.99 -15.55 12.86
CA GLN A 220 8.92 -14.56 12.92
C GLN A 220 7.56 -15.13 12.49
N VAL A 221 7.53 -15.90 11.41
CA VAL A 221 6.31 -16.59 10.94
C VAL A 221 5.86 -17.66 11.93
N GLN A 222 6.80 -18.40 12.54
CA GLN A 222 6.44 -19.36 13.60
C GLN A 222 5.78 -18.68 14.78
N GLN A 223 6.34 -17.55 15.25
CA GLN A 223 5.77 -16.80 16.37
C GLN A 223 4.41 -16.19 16.02
N SER A 224 4.21 -15.77 14.78
CA SER A 224 2.90 -15.27 14.33
C SER A 224 1.84 -16.37 14.31
N ILE A 225 2.18 -17.58 13.85
CA ILE A 225 1.27 -18.74 13.88
C ILE A 225 0.91 -19.11 15.33
N ILE A 226 1.89 -19.09 16.24
CA ILE A 226 1.66 -19.33 17.68
C ILE A 226 0.74 -18.25 18.27
N ALA A 227 0.96 -16.98 17.94
CA ALA A 227 0.12 -15.86 18.38
C ALA A 227 -1.34 -16.03 17.90
N ILE A 228 -1.54 -16.37 16.63
CA ILE A 228 -2.85 -16.64 16.04
C ILE A 228 -3.52 -17.83 16.77
N GLY A 229 -2.80 -18.94 16.98
CA GLY A 229 -3.30 -20.12 17.68
C GLY A 229 -3.68 -19.82 19.13
N ASN A 230 -2.87 -19.01 19.83
CA ASN A 230 -3.13 -18.58 21.20
C ASN A 230 -4.39 -17.71 21.36
N GLY A 231 -4.73 -16.91 20.35
CA GLY A 231 -5.86 -16.00 20.41
C GLY A 231 -7.22 -16.68 20.54
N GLY A 232 -7.38 -17.90 20.02
CA GLY A 232 -8.64 -18.62 20.05
C GLY A 232 -9.79 -17.82 19.43
N LEU A 233 -11.03 -18.00 19.92
CA LEU A 233 -12.21 -17.29 19.38
C LEU A 233 -12.34 -15.86 19.87
N ARG A 234 -12.02 -15.58 21.13
CA ARG A 234 -12.30 -14.28 21.80
C ARG A 234 -11.07 -13.46 22.14
N GLY A 235 -9.87 -14.01 21.91
CA GLY A 235 -8.61 -13.36 22.28
C GLY A 235 -8.25 -13.53 23.74
N LYS A 236 -7.13 -12.91 24.11
CA LYS A 236 -6.56 -12.95 25.46
C LYS A 236 -6.42 -11.55 26.04
N ALA A 237 -6.44 -11.43 27.37
CA ALA A 237 -6.07 -10.19 28.05
C ALA A 237 -4.64 -9.79 27.69
N HIS A 238 -4.29 -8.50 27.81
CA HIS A 238 -2.96 -8.00 27.43
C HIS A 238 -1.81 -8.77 28.12
N GLU A 239 -1.98 -9.07 29.40
CA GLU A 239 -1.00 -9.79 30.22
C GLU A 239 -0.88 -11.27 29.84
N GLU A 240 -1.93 -11.86 29.27
CA GLU A 240 -2.00 -13.27 28.84
C GLU A 240 -1.56 -13.47 27.38
N ALA A 241 -1.42 -12.38 26.62
CA ALA A 241 -1.00 -12.38 25.22
C ALA A 241 0.53 -12.57 25.12
N THR A 242 1.00 -13.77 25.39
CA THR A 242 2.42 -14.08 25.65
C THR A 242 3.34 -13.72 24.49
N GLN A 243 2.91 -13.91 23.24
CA GLN A 243 3.74 -13.66 22.06
C GLN A 243 4.03 -12.18 21.86
N THR A 244 3.04 -11.35 22.12
CA THR A 244 3.15 -9.89 21.95
C THR A 244 3.59 -9.18 23.22
N HIS A 245 3.10 -9.58 24.39
CA HIS A 245 3.47 -9.01 25.68
C HIS A 245 4.96 -9.21 26.00
N PHE A 246 5.47 -10.44 25.86
CA PHE A 246 6.90 -10.75 26.09
C PHE A 246 7.79 -10.47 24.88
N LYS A 247 7.24 -9.87 23.80
CA LYS A 247 7.97 -9.50 22.58
C LYS A 247 8.65 -10.69 21.88
N PHE A 248 8.08 -11.90 22.00
CA PHE A 248 8.53 -13.06 21.23
C PHE A 248 8.20 -12.88 19.72
N LEU A 249 7.10 -12.16 19.40
CA LEU A 249 6.77 -11.76 18.04
C LEU A 249 7.42 -10.40 17.74
N PRO A 250 8.55 -10.36 17.00
CA PRO A 250 9.19 -9.10 16.64
C PRO A 250 8.33 -8.34 15.64
N ILE A 251 8.43 -7.00 15.66
CA ILE A 251 7.74 -6.11 14.70
C ILE A 251 6.20 -6.31 14.71
N SER A 252 5.64 -6.74 15.84
CA SER A 252 4.21 -7.02 16.02
C SER A 252 3.31 -5.80 15.75
N THR A 253 3.84 -4.57 15.90
CA THR A 253 3.09 -3.32 15.68
C THR A 253 3.04 -2.85 14.22
N SER A 254 3.68 -3.55 13.29
CA SER A 254 3.68 -3.23 11.85
C SER A 254 3.43 -4.45 10.99
N ASP A 255 4.44 -5.28 10.73
CA ASP A 255 4.35 -6.37 9.76
C ASP A 255 3.45 -7.51 10.24
N PHE A 256 3.44 -7.78 11.55
CA PHE A 256 2.65 -8.83 12.18
C PHE A 256 1.47 -8.31 13.01
N ILE A 257 0.95 -7.12 12.65
CA ILE A 257 -0.18 -6.50 13.36
C ILE A 257 -1.45 -7.35 13.29
N PHE A 258 -1.63 -8.13 12.24
CA PHE A 258 -2.79 -9.00 12.09
C PHE A 258 -2.73 -10.18 13.06
N ALA A 259 -1.56 -10.83 13.25
CA ALA A 259 -1.36 -11.85 14.27
C ALA A 259 -1.59 -11.29 15.68
N TYR A 260 -1.08 -10.09 15.95
CA TYR A 260 -1.33 -9.38 17.20
C TYR A 260 -2.82 -9.10 17.41
N THR A 261 -3.53 -8.68 16.38
CA THR A 261 -4.99 -8.48 16.43
C THR A 261 -5.71 -9.75 16.87
N ILE A 262 -5.32 -10.92 16.31
CA ILE A 262 -5.95 -12.20 16.64
C ILE A 262 -5.55 -12.65 18.06
N GLU A 263 -4.30 -12.50 18.48
CA GLU A 263 -3.91 -12.85 19.85
C GLU A 263 -4.70 -12.05 20.90
N ARG A 264 -4.97 -10.76 20.64
CA ARG A 264 -5.68 -9.87 21.56
C ARG A 264 -7.19 -9.97 21.49
N PHE A 265 -7.77 -10.04 20.30
CA PHE A 265 -9.23 -9.99 20.08
C PHE A 265 -9.80 -11.29 19.52
N GLY A 266 -8.98 -12.31 19.37
CA GLY A 266 -9.36 -13.63 18.88
C GLY A 266 -9.69 -13.63 17.38
N PHE A 267 -10.16 -14.79 16.94
CA PHE A 267 -10.67 -14.95 15.58
C PHE A 267 -11.76 -13.92 15.22
N MET A 268 -12.62 -13.57 16.17
CA MET A 268 -13.68 -12.57 15.95
C MET A 268 -13.11 -11.19 15.66
N GLY A 269 -12.03 -10.79 16.34
CA GLY A 269 -11.35 -9.52 16.08
C GLY A 269 -10.67 -9.50 14.70
N GLY A 270 -9.96 -10.57 14.36
CA GLY A 270 -9.37 -10.71 13.03
C GLY A 270 -10.42 -10.70 11.91
N ALA A 271 -11.51 -11.45 12.09
CA ALA A 271 -12.64 -11.49 11.15
C ALA A 271 -13.29 -10.10 10.99
N LEU A 272 -13.48 -9.36 12.09
CA LEU A 272 -14.01 -8.00 12.05
C LEU A 272 -13.11 -7.05 11.23
N VAL A 273 -11.81 -7.11 11.45
CA VAL A 273 -10.86 -6.27 10.68
C VAL A 273 -10.91 -6.61 9.19
N LEU A 274 -10.88 -7.90 8.83
CA LEU A 274 -11.01 -8.33 7.44
C LEU A 274 -12.35 -7.91 6.82
N PHE A 275 -13.43 -8.01 7.57
CA PHE A 275 -14.75 -7.58 7.14
C PHE A 275 -14.81 -6.08 6.87
N LEU A 276 -14.21 -5.25 7.74
CA LEU A 276 -14.13 -3.80 7.54
C LEU A 276 -13.31 -3.46 6.27
N TYR A 277 -12.17 -4.11 6.04
CA TYR A 277 -11.40 -3.93 4.81
C TYR A 277 -12.19 -4.36 3.58
N MET A 278 -12.87 -5.50 3.65
CA MET A 278 -13.72 -5.99 2.56
C MET A 278 -14.83 -5.00 2.22
N LEU A 279 -15.55 -4.49 3.23
CA LEU A 279 -16.58 -3.48 3.03
C LEU A 279 -16.02 -2.18 2.42
N LEU A 280 -14.84 -1.72 2.87
CA LEU A 280 -14.18 -0.54 2.34
C LEU A 280 -13.83 -0.73 0.85
N ILE A 281 -13.25 -1.87 0.49
CA ILE A 281 -12.89 -2.18 -0.90
C ILE A 281 -14.16 -2.26 -1.77
N PHE A 282 -15.20 -2.97 -1.34
CA PHE A 282 -16.46 -3.04 -2.05
C PHE A 282 -17.14 -1.68 -2.19
N HIS A 283 -17.08 -0.85 -1.15
CA HIS A 283 -17.60 0.50 -1.20
C HIS A 283 -16.88 1.33 -2.27
N LEU A 284 -15.52 1.33 -2.27
CA LEU A 284 -14.72 2.02 -3.29
C LEU A 284 -15.05 1.52 -4.70
N LEU A 285 -15.13 0.20 -4.91
CA LEU A 285 -15.50 -0.36 -6.20
C LEU A 285 -16.93 0.03 -6.62
N SER A 286 -17.87 0.15 -5.67
CA SER A 286 -19.25 0.56 -5.95
C SER A 286 -19.35 2.01 -6.47
N LEU A 287 -18.41 2.88 -6.07
CA LEU A 287 -18.35 4.27 -6.53
C LEU A 287 -18.14 4.38 -8.04
N ASN A 288 -17.60 3.35 -8.70
CA ASN A 288 -17.47 3.32 -10.16
C ASN A 288 -18.78 3.57 -10.89
N ARG A 289 -19.90 3.10 -10.34
CA ARG A 289 -21.23 3.30 -10.91
C ARG A 289 -21.68 4.76 -10.81
N LYS A 290 -21.35 5.42 -9.70
CA LYS A 290 -21.65 6.85 -9.43
C LYS A 290 -20.76 7.79 -10.24
N LEU A 291 -19.50 7.39 -10.49
CA LEU A 291 -18.46 8.17 -11.15
C LEU A 291 -18.43 7.97 -12.69
N ARG A 292 -19.50 7.47 -13.32
CA ARG A 292 -19.54 7.20 -14.77
C ARG A 292 -19.17 8.40 -15.65
N GLY A 293 -19.47 9.62 -15.21
CA GLY A 293 -19.14 10.85 -15.90
C GLY A 293 -17.72 11.37 -15.64
N ASP A 294 -16.98 10.80 -14.67
CA ASP A 294 -15.64 11.23 -14.28
C ASP A 294 -14.63 10.08 -14.38
N TYR A 295 -14.03 9.97 -15.56
CA TYR A 295 -13.09 8.90 -15.83
C TYR A 295 -11.80 8.98 -14.97
N PHE A 296 -11.35 10.19 -14.64
CA PHE A 296 -10.20 10.39 -13.75
C PHE A 296 -10.48 9.84 -12.35
N ALA A 297 -11.59 10.25 -11.76
CA ALA A 297 -11.98 9.79 -10.42
C ALA A 297 -12.20 8.27 -10.38
N ARG A 298 -12.82 7.70 -11.43
CA ARG A 298 -13.00 6.24 -11.55
C ARG A 298 -11.69 5.47 -11.51
N VAL A 299 -10.71 5.91 -12.28
CA VAL A 299 -9.39 5.27 -12.32
C VAL A 299 -8.68 5.40 -10.98
N ALA A 300 -8.71 6.60 -10.38
CA ALA A 300 -8.10 6.84 -9.08
C ALA A 300 -8.71 5.95 -7.98
N VAL A 301 -10.05 5.89 -7.91
CA VAL A 301 -10.74 5.07 -6.91
C VAL A 301 -10.47 3.58 -7.10
N ASN A 302 -10.43 3.08 -8.33
CA ASN A 302 -10.06 1.69 -8.61
C ASN A 302 -8.62 1.38 -8.18
N ALA A 303 -7.68 2.28 -8.47
CA ALA A 303 -6.29 2.12 -8.09
C ALA A 303 -6.11 2.16 -6.56
N VAL A 304 -6.83 3.05 -5.85
CA VAL A 304 -6.85 3.10 -4.38
C VAL A 304 -7.46 1.83 -3.80
N GLY A 305 -8.59 1.36 -4.34
CA GLY A 305 -9.22 0.12 -3.89
C GLY A 305 -8.30 -1.09 -4.05
N LEU A 306 -7.62 -1.18 -5.20
CA LEU A 306 -6.62 -2.22 -5.46
C LEU A 306 -5.41 -2.09 -4.51
N PHE A 307 -4.95 -0.87 -4.26
CA PHE A 307 -3.86 -0.59 -3.34
C PHE A 307 -4.18 -1.08 -1.91
N ILE A 308 -5.36 -0.72 -1.39
CA ILE A 308 -5.80 -1.18 -0.06
C ILE A 308 -5.92 -2.70 -0.03
N PHE A 309 -6.50 -3.31 -1.09
CA PHE A 309 -6.62 -4.77 -1.19
C PHE A 309 -5.25 -5.45 -1.13
N ILE A 310 -4.27 -4.99 -1.93
CA ILE A 310 -2.94 -5.61 -1.98
C ILE A 310 -2.21 -5.46 -0.64
N TYR A 311 -2.28 -4.27 0.01
CA TYR A 311 -1.66 -4.07 1.32
C TYR A 311 -2.27 -4.98 2.39
N ALA A 312 -3.60 -5.07 2.44
CA ALA A 312 -4.27 -5.96 3.37
C ALA A 312 -3.92 -7.44 3.09
N ALA A 313 -3.97 -7.86 1.82
CA ALA A 313 -3.64 -9.22 1.41
C ALA A 313 -2.19 -9.60 1.75
N VAL A 314 -1.22 -8.71 1.45
CA VAL A 314 0.20 -8.94 1.77
C VAL A 314 0.38 -9.04 3.28
N ASN A 315 -0.17 -8.11 4.07
CA ASN A 315 -0.04 -8.15 5.53
C ASN A 315 -0.62 -9.43 6.12
N VAL A 316 -1.81 -9.84 5.68
CA VAL A 316 -2.45 -11.08 6.17
C VAL A 316 -1.68 -12.32 5.72
N SER A 317 -1.14 -12.35 4.50
CA SER A 317 -0.41 -13.51 3.98
C SER A 317 0.99 -13.69 4.59
N MET A 318 1.54 -12.66 5.22
CA MET A 318 2.82 -12.74 5.94
C MET A 318 2.70 -13.40 7.32
N ASN A 319 1.48 -13.51 7.83
CA ASN A 319 1.14 -14.07 9.13
C ASN A 319 0.70 -15.53 9.00
#